data_afc0ec32a0e55038fb0eff98479eb66c
#
_entry.id   afc0ec32a0e55038fb0eff98479eb66c
#
_cell.length_a   1.000
_cell.length_b   1.000
_cell.length_c   1.000
_cell.angle_alpha   90.00
_cell.angle_beta   90.00
_cell.angle_gamma   90.00
#
_symmetry.space_group_name_H-M   'P 1'
#
loop_
_entity.id
_entity.type
_entity.pdbx_description
1 polymer ?
#
loop_
_entity_poly.entity_id
_entity_poly.type
_entity_poly.pdbx_seq_one_letter_code
_entity_poly.pdbx_strand_id
1 'polypeptide(L)' 'MYSFKKPLSEYGKRVKIALMEQNRKQEWLISEIKNRYPDIYIDKSNLYKILVGEIKGGKVVEAINEILLL' A
#
# COMPACT_ATOMS: atom_id res chain seq x y z
N MET A 1 9.01 -17.87 10.17
CA MET A 1 8.37 -16.56 10.22
C MET A 1 8.79 -15.71 9.03
N TYR A 2 7.85 -15.05 8.44
CA TYR A 2 8.15 -14.15 7.34
C TYR A 2 8.74 -12.84 7.85
N SER A 3 9.74 -12.35 7.16
CA SER A 3 10.25 -11.01 7.46
C SER A 3 10.56 -10.30 6.15
N PHE A 4 10.44 -9.00 6.17
CA PHE A 4 10.80 -8.21 5.00
C PHE A 4 12.31 -8.22 4.83
N LYS A 5 12.76 -8.38 3.59
CA LYS A 5 14.19 -8.25 3.29
C LYS A 5 14.65 -6.82 3.45
N LYS A 6 13.75 -5.87 3.24
CA LYS A 6 14.03 -4.45 3.38
C LYS A 6 13.10 -3.85 4.41
N PRO A 7 13.58 -2.89 5.20
CA PRO A 7 12.68 -2.21 6.12
C PRO A 7 11.67 -1.35 5.36
N LEU A 8 10.55 -1.09 6.00
CA LEU A 8 9.56 -0.20 5.44
C LEU A 8 10.12 1.22 5.33
N SER A 9 9.78 1.91 4.24
CA SER A 9 10.07 3.32 4.12
C SER A 9 9.19 4.10 5.11
N GLU A 10 9.47 5.40 5.27
CA GLU A 10 8.62 6.24 6.10
C GLU A 10 7.17 6.19 5.61
N TYR A 11 6.98 6.27 4.31
CA TYR A 11 5.66 6.17 3.74
C TYR A 11 5.02 4.81 4.02
N GLY A 12 5.80 3.74 3.87
CA GLY A 12 5.30 2.39 4.14
C GLY A 12 4.85 2.23 5.58
N LYS A 13 5.58 2.83 6.52
CA LYS A 13 5.19 2.80 7.93
C LYS A 13 3.86 3.52 8.14
N ARG A 14 3.68 4.66 7.51
CA ARG A 14 2.43 5.42 7.63
C ARG A 14 1.25 4.62 7.08
N VAL A 15 1.44 3.95 5.96
CA VAL A 15 0.40 3.11 5.39
C VAL A 15 0.04 1.96 6.33
N LYS A 16 1.04 1.29 6.87
CA LYS A 16 0.81 0.17 7.79
C LYS A 16 0.07 0.62 9.04
N ILE A 17 0.46 1.77 9.59
CA ILE A 17 -0.20 2.30 10.78
C ILE A 17 -1.65 2.65 10.47
N ALA A 18 -1.90 3.28 9.34
CA ALA A 18 -3.26 3.65 8.96
C ALA A 18 -4.14 2.41 8.80
N LEU A 19 -3.62 1.36 8.17
CA LEU A 19 -4.36 0.12 8.01
C LEU A 19 -4.67 -0.50 9.37
N MET A 20 -3.68 -0.51 10.25
CA MET A 20 -3.84 -1.08 11.58
C MET A 20 -4.90 -0.33 12.38
N GLU A 21 -4.88 0.99 12.32
CA GLU A 21 -5.85 1.82 13.03
C GLU A 21 -7.27 1.59 12.54
N GLN A 22 -7.42 1.21 11.29
CA GLN A 22 -8.73 0.95 10.69
C GLN A 22 -9.10 -0.53 10.72
N ASN A 23 -8.26 -1.37 11.33
CA ASN A 23 -8.47 -2.82 11.38
C ASN A 23 -8.61 -3.42 9.98
N ARG A 24 -7.78 -2.96 9.04
CA ARG A 24 -7.81 -3.43 7.66
C ARG A 24 -6.50 -4.12 7.31
N LYS A 25 -6.59 -5.12 6.43
CA LYS A 25 -5.42 -5.82 5.92
C LYS A 25 -4.98 -5.24 4.59
N GLN A 26 -3.77 -5.57 4.17
CA GLN A 26 -3.28 -5.12 2.87
C GLN A 26 -4.14 -5.61 1.72
N GLU A 27 -4.68 -6.82 1.83
CA GLU A 27 -5.59 -7.34 0.80
C GLU A 27 -6.80 -6.44 0.62
N TRP A 28 -7.30 -5.89 1.72
CA TRP A 28 -8.42 -4.95 1.61
C TRP A 28 -8.00 -3.71 0.82
N LEU A 29 -6.80 -3.20 1.08
CA LEU A 29 -6.32 -2.01 0.37
C LEU A 29 -6.18 -2.29 -1.11
N ILE A 30 -5.61 -3.45 -1.46
CA ILE A 30 -5.48 -3.83 -2.87
C ILE A 30 -6.85 -3.90 -3.54
N SER A 31 -7.83 -4.50 -2.87
CA SER A 31 -9.19 -4.59 -3.40
C SER A 31 -9.81 -3.22 -3.60
N GLU A 32 -9.61 -2.31 -2.65
CA GLU A 32 -10.15 -0.96 -2.75
C GLU A 32 -9.56 -0.22 -3.94
N ILE A 33 -8.25 -0.37 -4.14
CA ILE A 33 -7.61 0.28 -5.29
C ILE A 33 -8.20 -0.25 -6.59
N LYS A 34 -8.34 -1.56 -6.69
CA LYS A 34 -8.89 -2.17 -7.90
C LYS A 34 -10.32 -1.73 -8.17
N ASN A 35 -11.11 -1.60 -7.10
CA ASN A 35 -12.52 -1.19 -7.24
C ASN A 35 -12.66 0.26 -7.65
N ARG A 36 -11.86 1.13 -7.06
CA ARG A 36 -11.97 2.58 -7.32
C ARG A 36 -11.24 3.00 -8.58
N TYR A 37 -10.15 2.31 -8.90
CA TYR A 37 -9.27 2.68 -10.00
C TYR A 37 -8.94 1.45 -10.84
N PRO A 38 -9.92 0.93 -11.60
CA PRO A 38 -9.72 -0.32 -12.33
C PRO A 38 -8.61 -0.28 -13.38
N ASP A 39 -8.19 0.93 -13.76
CA ASP A 39 -7.10 1.08 -14.72
C ASP A 39 -5.71 0.95 -14.09
N ILE A 40 -5.64 0.96 -12.76
CA ILE A 40 -4.36 0.85 -12.08
C ILE A 40 -4.05 -0.60 -11.79
N TYR A 41 -2.87 -1.04 -12.21
CA TYR A 41 -2.41 -2.39 -11.88
C TYR A 41 -1.82 -2.40 -10.48
N ILE A 42 -2.23 -3.35 -9.66
CA ILE A 42 -1.71 -3.50 -8.31
C ILE A 42 -1.82 -4.97 -7.89
N ASP A 43 -0.79 -5.48 -7.23
CA ASP A 43 -0.83 -6.78 -6.58
C ASP A 43 0.05 -6.72 -5.33
N LYS A 44 0.16 -7.84 -4.61
CA LYS A 44 0.92 -7.88 -3.36
C LYS A 44 2.39 -7.51 -3.57
N SER A 45 2.99 -8.00 -4.63
CA SER A 45 4.39 -7.75 -4.92
C SER A 45 4.62 -6.27 -5.21
N ASN A 46 3.75 -5.69 -6.01
CA ASN A 46 3.83 -4.29 -6.37
C ASN A 46 3.67 -3.40 -5.13
N LEU A 47 2.67 -3.71 -4.31
CA LEU A 47 2.44 -2.95 -3.09
C LEU A 47 3.64 -3.05 -2.15
N TYR A 48 4.21 -4.24 -2.00
CA TYR A 48 5.40 -4.41 -1.18
C TYR A 48 6.53 -3.50 -1.63
N LYS A 49 6.79 -3.45 -2.93
CA LYS A 49 7.86 -2.61 -3.46
C LYS A 49 7.64 -1.14 -3.17
N ILE A 50 6.39 -0.71 -3.21
CA ILE A 50 6.05 0.67 -2.87
C ILE A 50 6.30 0.94 -1.39
N LEU A 51 5.89 0.02 -0.53
CA LEU A 51 6.00 0.21 0.91
C LEU A 51 7.44 0.20 1.42
N VAL A 52 8.34 -0.50 0.73
CA VAL A 52 9.76 -0.48 1.11
C VAL A 52 10.55 0.59 0.35
N GLY A 53 9.87 1.35 -0.50
CA GLY A 53 10.52 2.45 -1.20
C GLY A 53 11.30 2.05 -2.43
N GLU A 54 11.10 0.83 -2.92
CA GLU A 54 11.82 0.33 -4.08
C GLU A 54 11.34 0.98 -5.37
N ILE A 55 10.04 1.27 -5.45
CA ILE A 55 9.46 2.01 -6.57
C ILE A 55 8.60 3.12 -6.01
N LYS A 56 8.40 4.17 -6.79
CA LYS A 56 7.67 5.35 -6.32
C LYS A 56 6.16 5.14 -6.33
N GLY A 57 5.66 4.36 -7.25
CA GLY A 57 4.26 3.99 -7.28
C GLY A 57 3.28 5.02 -7.80
N GLY A 58 3.70 6.23 -8.08
CA GLY A 58 2.88 7.26 -8.73
C GLY A 58 1.39 7.22 -8.41
N LYS A 59 0.60 6.75 -9.37
CA LYS A 59 -0.85 6.72 -9.23
C LYS A 59 -1.32 5.81 -8.09
N VAL A 60 -0.59 4.73 -7.82
CA VAL A 60 -0.95 3.85 -6.71
C VAL A 60 -0.82 4.59 -5.38
N VAL A 61 0.25 5.37 -5.22
CA VAL A 61 0.44 6.15 -4.00
C VAL A 61 -0.69 7.17 -3.84
N GLU A 62 -1.08 7.83 -4.92
CA GLU A 62 -2.21 8.77 -4.85
C GLU A 62 -3.49 8.07 -4.42
N ALA A 63 -3.75 6.88 -4.98
CA ALA A 63 -4.92 6.11 -4.61
C ALA A 63 -4.88 5.69 -3.14
N ILE A 64 -3.73 5.23 -2.67
CA ILE A 64 -3.57 4.85 -1.26
C ILE A 64 -3.83 6.04 -0.34
N ASN A 65 -3.26 7.19 -0.67
CA ASN A 65 -3.44 8.39 0.14
C ASN A 65 -4.91 8.78 0.23
N GLU A 66 -5.62 8.66 -0.86
CA GLU A 66 -7.04 9.00 -0.89
C GLU A 66 -7.86 8.02 -0.05
N ILE A 67 -7.59 6.73 -0.21
CA ILE A 67 -8.34 5.70 0.50
C ILE A 67 -8.09 5.76 2.00
N LEU A 68 -6.85 5.97 2.41
CA LEU A 68 -6.45 5.97 3.81
C LEU A 68 -6.44 7.36 4.44
N LEU A 69 -6.72 8.39 3.67
CA LEU A 69 -6.74 9.77 4.13
C LEU A 69 -5.38 10.21 4.67
N LEU A 70 -4.35 9.88 3.93
CA LEU A 70 -2.99 10.28 4.30
C LEU A 70 -2.60 11.62 3.71
#